data_2a8dcdf83b1996e080d6feaa60b896e6
#
_entry.id   2a8dcdf83b1996e080d6feaa60b896e6
#
_cell.length_a   1.000
_cell.length_b   1.000
_cell.length_c   1.000
_cell.angle_alpha   90.00
_cell.angle_beta   90.00
_cell.angle_gamma   90.00
#
_symmetry.space_group_name_H-M   'P 1'
#
loop_
_entity.id
_entity.type
_entity.pdbx_description
1 polymer ?
#
loop_
_entity_poly.entity_id
_entity_poly.type
_entity_poly.pdbx_seq_one_letter_code
_entity_poly.pdbx_strand_id
1 'polypeptide(L)'
;MTQPRLDSVQCLGARGLHRMAYAEWGDPANPRVLVCVHGLARQGRDFDVFAQAMSKHYRVVCPDVVGRGRSDWLADPAGYQIPAYVADMVTLLARLDAQELHWVGTSMGGLIGLGLAALPGSPVKKLVLNDVGPVIELAALQRIGTYLGQPLRWGSVEEAADYLWSISASFGPHTREQWLALTRPMLRPDGDGYKLHYDPGIAVPFRAVTPEAARAGEAMLWASYDALRCPTLLLRGAQSDLLSRDTAQAMTQRGPKAKLRFTDNWCCTFCVKRIYKNFVTIAQYFRPILRPDSEKRLLEVR
;
A
#
# COMPACT_ATOMS: atom_id res chain seq x y z
N MET A 1 7.88 11.50 18.31
CA MET A 1 7.70 10.22 17.62
C MET A 1 9.07 9.56 17.46
N THR A 2 9.19 8.26 17.74
CA THR A 2 10.39 7.50 17.41
C THR A 2 10.56 7.47 15.90
N GLN A 3 11.80 7.53 15.41
CA GLN A 3 12.08 7.43 13.98
C GLN A 3 12.25 5.95 13.60
N PRO A 4 11.86 5.54 12.39
CA PRO A 4 12.11 4.20 11.91
C PRO A 4 13.59 3.97 11.62
N ARG A 5 14.01 2.73 11.65
CA ARG A 5 15.26 2.33 10.98
C ARG A 5 15.01 2.33 9.48
N LEU A 6 15.99 2.83 8.74
CA LEU A 6 15.95 2.88 7.27
C LEU A 6 16.99 1.90 6.74
N ASP A 7 16.56 0.99 5.88
CA ASP A 7 17.42 -0.03 5.30
C ASP A 7 16.97 -0.31 3.85
N SER A 8 17.62 -1.25 3.18
CA SER A 8 17.31 -1.60 1.81
C SER A 8 17.70 -3.04 1.49
N VAL A 9 17.11 -3.59 0.43
CA VAL A 9 17.49 -4.85 -0.17
C VAL A 9 17.88 -4.64 -1.62
N GLN A 10 18.80 -5.49 -2.11
CA GLN A 10 19.19 -5.53 -3.50
C GLN A 10 18.30 -6.52 -4.23
N CYS A 11 17.50 -6.03 -5.18
CA CYS A 11 16.56 -6.82 -5.98
C CYS A 11 17.09 -7.06 -7.38
N LEU A 12 16.66 -8.15 -8.00
CA LEU A 12 17.01 -8.48 -9.39
C LEU A 12 15.85 -8.13 -10.32
N GLY A 13 16.06 -7.19 -11.20
CA GLY A 13 15.14 -6.83 -12.27
C GLY A 13 15.62 -7.34 -13.64
N ALA A 14 14.79 -7.21 -14.66
CA ALA A 14 15.09 -7.64 -16.02
C ALA A 14 16.33 -6.97 -16.66
N ARG A 15 16.70 -5.77 -16.17
CA ARG A 15 17.85 -4.99 -16.65
C ARG A 15 19.03 -4.95 -15.67
N GLY A 16 19.03 -5.78 -14.64
CA GLY A 16 20.07 -5.84 -13.63
C GLY A 16 19.55 -5.54 -12.22
N LEU A 17 20.48 -5.22 -11.33
CA LEU A 17 20.17 -5.00 -9.93
C LEU A 17 19.61 -3.59 -9.70
N HIS A 18 18.67 -3.50 -8.75
CA HIS A 18 18.16 -2.24 -8.23
C HIS A 18 17.91 -2.36 -6.73
N ARG A 19 17.96 -1.25 -6.04
CA ARG A 19 17.78 -1.18 -4.59
C ARG A 19 16.33 -0.85 -4.24
N MET A 20 15.71 -1.64 -3.38
CA MET A 20 14.43 -1.35 -2.76
C MET A 20 14.63 -0.94 -1.30
N ALA A 21 14.30 0.31 -0.96
CA ALA A 21 14.40 0.86 0.39
C ALA A 21 13.16 0.51 1.21
N TYR A 22 13.30 0.45 2.54
CA TYR A 22 12.19 0.30 3.47
C TYR A 22 12.43 1.03 4.78
N ALA A 23 11.34 1.37 5.46
CA ALA A 23 11.33 1.85 6.83
C ALA A 23 10.89 0.72 7.75
N GLU A 24 11.58 0.55 8.89
CA GLU A 24 11.32 -0.52 9.85
C GLU A 24 11.08 0.04 11.24
N TRP A 25 10.01 -0.43 11.88
CA TRP A 25 9.56 -0.02 13.19
C TRP A 25 9.48 -1.21 14.14
N GLY A 26 9.75 -0.98 15.42
CA GLY A 26 9.69 -2.00 16.46
C GLY A 26 11.01 -2.72 16.67
N ASP A 27 10.94 -3.85 17.40
CA ASP A 27 12.10 -4.68 17.69
C ASP A 27 12.54 -5.46 16.45
N PRO A 28 13.79 -5.31 15.97
CA PRO A 28 14.31 -6.05 14.83
C PRO A 28 14.36 -7.57 15.05
N ALA A 29 14.42 -8.02 16.30
CA ALA A 29 14.40 -9.43 16.67
C ALA A 29 12.99 -10.03 16.80
N ASN A 30 11.94 -9.22 16.65
CA ASN A 30 10.57 -9.74 16.74
C ASN A 30 10.29 -10.67 15.56
N PRO A 31 10.00 -11.98 15.79
CA PRO A 31 9.76 -12.94 14.73
C PRO A 31 8.43 -12.73 14.00
N ARG A 32 7.54 -11.90 14.54
CA ARG A 32 6.27 -11.52 13.92
C ARG A 32 6.45 -10.26 13.11
N VAL A 33 6.36 -10.40 11.80
CA VAL A 33 6.54 -9.30 10.85
C VAL A 33 5.21 -8.87 10.25
N LEU A 34 4.99 -7.57 10.20
CA LEU A 34 3.87 -6.94 9.50
C LEU A 34 4.42 -6.09 8.35
N VAL A 35 4.18 -6.52 7.12
CA VAL A 35 4.56 -5.76 5.92
C VAL A 35 3.40 -4.87 5.51
N CYS A 36 3.67 -3.56 5.34
CA CYS A 36 2.69 -2.54 4.97
C CYS A 36 3.08 -1.91 3.64
N VAL A 37 2.31 -2.12 2.58
CA VAL A 37 2.65 -1.70 1.22
C VAL A 37 1.66 -0.69 0.68
N HIS A 38 2.20 0.41 0.17
CA HIS A 38 1.51 1.62 -0.25
C HIS A 38 0.85 1.52 -1.64
N GLY A 39 0.03 2.51 -1.97
CA GLY A 39 -0.61 2.66 -3.29
C GLY A 39 0.34 3.18 -4.38
N LEU A 40 -0.17 3.26 -5.61
CA LEU A 40 0.58 3.44 -6.86
C LEU A 40 1.61 4.58 -6.84
N ALA A 41 1.20 5.80 -6.49
CA ALA A 41 2.04 7.00 -6.48
C ALA A 41 2.44 7.43 -5.05
N ARG A 42 2.33 6.51 -4.08
CA ARG A 42 2.61 6.74 -2.66
C ARG A 42 3.95 6.10 -2.28
N GLN A 43 4.23 6.03 -0.98
CA GLN A 43 5.46 5.46 -0.42
C GLN A 43 5.25 4.90 0.99
N GLY A 44 6.24 4.19 1.53
CA GLY A 44 6.15 3.48 2.81
C GLY A 44 5.85 4.38 4.01
N ARG A 45 6.24 5.67 3.99
CA ARG A 45 6.01 6.62 5.08
C ARG A 45 4.53 6.98 5.30
N ASP A 46 3.63 6.60 4.38
CA ASP A 46 2.18 6.69 4.58
C ASP A 46 1.71 5.88 5.80
N PHE A 47 2.47 4.85 6.16
CA PHE A 47 2.16 3.96 7.28
C PHE A 47 2.78 4.38 8.60
N ASP A 48 3.53 5.48 8.70
CA ASP A 48 4.31 5.84 9.89
C ASP A 48 3.49 5.78 11.19
N VAL A 49 2.31 6.38 11.22
CA VAL A 49 1.43 6.39 12.39
C VAL A 49 0.94 4.99 12.73
N PHE A 50 0.51 4.24 11.72
CA PHE A 50 0.07 2.86 11.87
C PHE A 50 1.21 1.96 12.33
N ALA A 51 2.37 2.05 11.67
CA ALA A 51 3.55 1.26 11.98
C ALA A 51 4.06 1.53 13.39
N GLN A 52 4.11 2.80 13.82
CA GLN A 52 4.49 3.16 15.17
C GLN A 52 3.57 2.52 16.23
N ALA A 53 2.27 2.51 16.00
CA ALA A 53 1.34 1.91 16.93
C ALA A 53 1.43 0.37 16.95
N MET A 54 1.62 -0.26 15.79
CA MET A 54 1.75 -1.71 15.68
C MET A 54 3.13 -2.22 16.13
N SER A 55 4.13 -1.37 16.20
CA SER A 55 5.51 -1.72 16.57
C SER A 55 5.68 -2.28 17.98
N LYS A 56 4.68 -2.10 18.86
CA LYS A 56 4.63 -2.73 20.17
C LYS A 56 4.44 -4.27 20.10
N HIS A 57 3.95 -4.76 18.99
CA HIS A 57 3.55 -6.17 18.81
C HIS A 57 4.21 -6.84 17.62
N TYR A 58 4.71 -6.06 16.67
CA TYR A 58 5.29 -6.49 15.40
C TYR A 58 6.59 -5.77 15.11
N ARG A 59 7.44 -6.42 14.36
CA ARG A 59 8.42 -5.78 13.51
C ARG A 59 7.67 -5.31 12.26
N VAL A 60 7.41 -4.00 12.15
CA VAL A 60 6.62 -3.45 11.03
C VAL A 60 7.55 -2.95 9.95
N VAL A 61 7.36 -3.40 8.73
CA VAL A 61 8.20 -3.10 7.58
C VAL A 61 7.37 -2.43 6.50
N CYS A 62 7.77 -1.22 6.10
CA CYS A 62 7.09 -0.39 5.13
C CYS A 62 8.04 -0.11 3.95
N PRO A 63 8.04 -0.96 2.90
CA PRO A 63 8.89 -0.73 1.73
C PRO A 63 8.40 0.46 0.91
N ASP A 64 9.36 1.14 0.28
CA ASP A 64 9.12 1.98 -0.88
C ASP A 64 9.21 1.07 -2.12
N VAL A 65 8.10 0.76 -2.77
CA VAL A 65 8.12 -0.06 -3.99
C VAL A 65 8.99 0.62 -5.04
N VAL A 66 9.79 -0.14 -5.80
CA VAL A 66 10.72 0.38 -6.80
C VAL A 66 10.09 1.48 -7.65
N GLY A 67 10.84 2.56 -7.89
CA GLY A 67 10.35 3.77 -8.56
C GLY A 67 9.65 4.78 -7.63
N ARG A 68 9.57 4.52 -6.31
CA ARG A 68 8.93 5.43 -5.34
C ARG A 68 9.84 5.66 -4.15
N GLY A 69 9.64 6.81 -3.50
CA GLY A 69 10.34 7.16 -2.28
C GLY A 69 11.85 7.06 -2.43
N ARG A 70 12.50 6.30 -1.55
CA ARG A 70 13.96 6.14 -1.48
C ARG A 70 14.50 4.96 -2.29
N SER A 71 13.63 4.20 -2.96
CA SER A 71 14.01 3.11 -3.85
C SER A 71 14.53 3.64 -5.18
N ASP A 72 15.33 2.82 -5.85
CA ASP A 72 15.86 3.18 -7.16
C ASP A 72 14.75 3.29 -8.21
N TRP A 73 15.04 3.97 -9.29
CA TRP A 73 14.22 4.04 -10.48
C TRP A 73 14.70 2.99 -11.48
N LEU A 74 13.77 2.36 -12.19
CA LEU A 74 14.12 1.38 -13.20
C LEU A 74 14.61 2.06 -14.49
N ALA A 75 15.67 1.53 -15.06
CA ALA A 75 16.18 1.99 -16.37
C ALA A 75 15.18 1.76 -17.51
N ASP A 76 14.34 0.71 -17.38
CA ASP A 76 13.26 0.40 -18.31
C ASP A 76 11.91 0.55 -17.60
N PRO A 77 11.13 1.60 -17.93
CA PRO A 77 9.80 1.80 -17.34
C PRO A 77 8.80 0.65 -17.56
N ALA A 78 8.99 -0.19 -18.58
CA ALA A 78 8.15 -1.37 -18.80
C ALA A 78 8.23 -2.38 -17.65
N GLY A 79 9.27 -2.30 -16.82
CA GLY A 79 9.43 -3.12 -15.61
C GLY A 79 8.50 -2.76 -14.45
N TYR A 80 7.82 -1.62 -14.48
CA TYR A 80 6.90 -1.20 -13.41
C TYR A 80 5.58 -1.98 -13.44
N GLN A 81 5.63 -3.26 -13.09
CA GLN A 81 4.51 -4.18 -13.15
C GLN A 81 4.38 -5.02 -11.87
N ILE A 82 3.16 -5.45 -11.55
CA ILE A 82 2.86 -6.23 -10.34
C ILE A 82 3.75 -7.48 -10.20
N PRO A 83 4.00 -8.31 -11.24
CA PRO A 83 4.88 -9.47 -11.10
C PRO A 83 6.31 -9.11 -10.68
N ALA A 84 6.87 -8.01 -11.21
CA ALA A 84 8.20 -7.52 -10.82
C ALA A 84 8.21 -7.05 -9.35
N TYR A 85 7.18 -6.33 -8.93
CA TYR A 85 7.05 -5.91 -7.52
C TYR A 85 6.90 -7.10 -6.57
N VAL A 86 6.19 -8.16 -6.98
CA VAL A 86 6.09 -9.41 -6.20
C VAL A 86 7.48 -10.06 -6.05
N ALA A 87 8.29 -10.09 -7.11
CA ALA A 87 9.65 -10.63 -7.06
C ALA A 87 10.54 -9.82 -6.09
N ASP A 88 10.45 -8.49 -6.12
CA ASP A 88 11.15 -7.61 -5.17
C ASP A 88 10.74 -7.91 -3.72
N MET A 89 9.44 -8.12 -3.48
CA MET A 89 8.94 -8.48 -2.15
C MET A 89 9.44 -9.84 -1.68
N VAL A 90 9.59 -10.83 -2.57
CA VAL A 90 10.20 -12.12 -2.22
C VAL A 90 11.63 -11.90 -1.70
N THR A 91 12.41 -11.04 -2.35
CA THR A 91 13.76 -10.67 -1.87
C THR A 91 13.72 -10.01 -0.49
N LEU A 92 12.77 -9.07 -0.27
CA LEU A 92 12.59 -8.45 1.04
C LEU A 92 12.23 -9.48 2.11
N LEU A 93 11.30 -10.38 1.82
CA LEU A 93 10.87 -11.40 2.78
C LEU A 93 12.00 -12.35 3.17
N ALA A 94 12.85 -12.73 2.22
CA ALA A 94 14.05 -13.53 2.51
C ALA A 94 15.01 -12.79 3.47
N ARG A 95 15.14 -11.46 3.33
CA ARG A 95 15.95 -10.61 4.24
C ARG A 95 15.36 -10.50 5.64
N LEU A 96 14.03 -10.53 5.77
CA LEU A 96 13.34 -10.34 7.04
C LEU A 96 13.33 -11.57 7.94
N ASP A 97 13.46 -12.78 7.39
CA ASP A 97 13.47 -14.07 8.11
C ASP A 97 12.32 -14.20 9.14
N ALA A 98 11.11 -13.94 8.69
CA ALA A 98 9.93 -13.89 9.55
C ALA A 98 9.38 -15.29 9.86
N GLN A 99 9.13 -15.60 11.15
CA GLN A 99 8.40 -16.82 11.54
C GLN A 99 6.89 -16.68 11.32
N GLU A 100 6.36 -15.49 11.51
CA GLU A 100 4.95 -15.15 11.25
C GLU A 100 4.87 -13.88 10.42
N LEU A 101 4.33 -13.98 9.21
CA LEU A 101 4.22 -12.87 8.26
C LEU A 101 2.76 -12.49 8.05
N HIS A 102 2.47 -11.22 8.28
CA HIS A 102 1.19 -10.59 7.95
C HIS A 102 1.39 -9.48 6.93
N TRP A 103 0.35 -9.21 6.14
CA TRP A 103 0.40 -8.22 5.07
C TRP A 103 -0.76 -7.25 5.14
N VAL A 104 -0.47 -5.97 4.99
CA VAL A 104 -1.44 -4.89 4.77
C VAL A 104 -1.07 -4.18 3.48
N GLY A 105 -1.94 -4.22 2.49
CA GLY A 105 -1.71 -3.57 1.21
C GLY A 105 -2.83 -2.62 0.82
N THR A 106 -2.47 -1.40 0.43
CA THR A 106 -3.41 -0.41 -0.07
C THR A 106 -3.33 -0.36 -1.59
N SER A 107 -4.47 -0.49 -2.29
CA SER A 107 -4.51 -0.37 -3.75
C SER A 107 -3.43 -1.27 -4.41
N MET A 108 -2.47 -0.72 -5.13
CA MET A 108 -1.32 -1.44 -5.70
C MET A 108 -0.64 -2.38 -4.68
N GLY A 109 -0.43 -1.92 -3.43
CA GLY A 109 0.16 -2.76 -2.38
C GLY A 109 -0.70 -3.96 -2.01
N GLY A 110 -2.02 -3.86 -2.17
CA GLY A 110 -2.95 -4.98 -2.05
C GLY A 110 -2.85 -5.97 -3.22
N LEU A 111 -2.67 -5.48 -4.45
CA LEU A 111 -2.43 -6.34 -5.63
C LEU A 111 -1.12 -7.11 -5.51
N ILE A 112 -0.06 -6.47 -5.01
CA ILE A 112 1.22 -7.13 -4.72
C ILE A 112 1.02 -8.22 -3.67
N GLY A 113 0.32 -7.90 -2.57
CA GLY A 113 0.00 -8.86 -1.51
C GLY A 113 -0.87 -10.01 -1.98
N LEU A 114 -1.84 -9.75 -2.86
CA LEU A 114 -2.66 -10.77 -3.50
C LEU A 114 -1.81 -11.72 -4.35
N GLY A 115 -0.96 -11.17 -5.24
CA GLY A 115 -0.07 -11.96 -6.06
C GLY A 115 0.89 -12.81 -5.23
N LEU A 116 1.50 -12.23 -4.18
CA LEU A 116 2.42 -12.92 -3.28
C LEU A 116 1.71 -14.03 -2.47
N ALA A 117 0.55 -13.72 -1.89
CA ALA A 117 -0.19 -14.66 -1.04
C ALA A 117 -0.80 -15.84 -1.83
N ALA A 118 -1.00 -15.69 -3.14
CA ALA A 118 -1.50 -16.73 -4.03
C ALA A 118 -0.43 -17.73 -4.47
N LEU A 119 0.87 -17.41 -4.30
CA LEU A 119 1.96 -18.31 -4.68
C LEU A 119 1.93 -19.59 -3.83
N PRO A 120 2.19 -20.77 -4.43
CA PRO A 120 2.41 -21.98 -3.67
C PRO A 120 3.55 -21.79 -2.65
N GLY A 121 3.30 -22.19 -1.40
CA GLY A 121 4.30 -22.03 -0.33
C GLY A 121 4.42 -20.59 0.23
N SER A 122 3.51 -19.69 -0.12
CA SER A 122 3.50 -18.33 0.41
C SER A 122 3.55 -18.29 1.95
N PRO A 123 4.44 -17.48 2.55
CA PRO A 123 4.54 -17.33 4.00
C PRO A 123 3.46 -16.45 4.60
N VAL A 124 2.62 -15.79 3.80
CA VAL A 124 1.60 -14.86 4.26
C VAL A 124 0.52 -15.58 5.06
N LYS A 125 0.42 -15.28 6.37
CA LYS A 125 -0.56 -15.91 7.28
C LYS A 125 -1.88 -15.16 7.39
N LYS A 126 -1.87 -13.83 7.19
CA LYS A 126 -3.08 -12.99 7.12
C LYS A 126 -2.85 -11.86 6.11
N LEU A 127 -3.88 -11.58 5.33
CA LEU A 127 -3.88 -10.55 4.30
C LEU A 127 -4.95 -9.50 4.59
N VAL A 128 -4.57 -8.23 4.51
CA VAL A 128 -5.52 -7.10 4.49
C VAL A 128 -5.42 -6.43 3.13
N LEU A 129 -6.53 -6.41 2.41
CA LEU A 129 -6.71 -5.68 1.16
C LEU A 129 -7.48 -4.39 1.47
N ASN A 130 -6.83 -3.26 1.28
CA ASN A 130 -7.45 -1.96 1.49
C ASN A 130 -7.82 -1.33 0.15
N ASP A 131 -9.12 -1.31 -0.11
CA ASP A 131 -9.81 -0.71 -1.22
C ASP A 131 -9.30 -1.17 -2.60
N VAL A 132 -9.11 -2.47 -2.74
CA VAL A 132 -8.72 -3.12 -3.99
C VAL A 132 -9.19 -4.57 -4.02
N GLY A 133 -9.47 -5.05 -5.22
CA GLY A 133 -9.89 -6.41 -5.49
C GLY A 133 -9.45 -6.87 -6.88
N PRO A 134 -9.92 -8.04 -7.32
CA PRO A 134 -9.61 -8.59 -8.63
C PRO A 134 -10.14 -7.77 -9.81
N VAL A 135 -11.18 -6.97 -9.62
CA VAL A 135 -11.70 -6.03 -10.62
C VAL A 135 -11.36 -4.61 -10.20
N ILE A 136 -10.78 -3.85 -11.11
CA ILE A 136 -10.48 -2.43 -10.92
C ILE A 136 -11.32 -1.65 -11.93
N GLU A 137 -12.14 -0.73 -11.44
CA GLU A 137 -13.04 0.06 -12.28
C GLU A 137 -12.26 0.89 -13.31
N LEU A 138 -12.60 0.72 -14.59
CA LEU A 138 -11.90 1.37 -15.70
C LEU A 138 -11.93 2.89 -15.59
N ALA A 139 -13.04 3.47 -15.15
CA ALA A 139 -13.18 4.91 -14.95
C ALA A 139 -12.18 5.44 -13.90
N ALA A 140 -11.93 4.67 -12.83
CA ALA A 140 -10.93 5.02 -11.83
C ALA A 140 -9.50 4.96 -12.40
N LEU A 141 -9.20 3.94 -13.22
CA LEU A 141 -7.90 3.85 -13.92
C LEU A 141 -7.70 5.03 -14.88
N GLN A 142 -8.71 5.38 -15.65
CA GLN A 142 -8.66 6.53 -16.56
C GLN A 142 -8.41 7.84 -15.80
N ARG A 143 -9.13 8.07 -14.70
CA ARG A 143 -8.94 9.22 -13.83
C ARG A 143 -7.51 9.28 -13.27
N ILE A 144 -6.97 8.17 -12.77
CA ILE A 144 -5.58 8.09 -12.30
C ILE A 144 -4.61 8.43 -13.44
N GLY A 145 -4.87 7.93 -14.65
CA GLY A 145 -4.06 8.20 -15.84
C GLY A 145 -3.94 9.68 -16.20
N THR A 146 -4.90 10.53 -15.81
CA THR A 146 -4.87 11.97 -16.11
C THR A 146 -3.74 12.72 -15.38
N TYR A 147 -3.39 12.28 -14.17
CA TYR A 147 -2.37 12.96 -13.36
C TYR A 147 -1.08 12.14 -13.13
N LEU A 148 -1.12 10.83 -13.37
CA LEU A 148 0.04 9.97 -13.14
C LEU A 148 1.18 10.29 -14.11
N GLY A 149 2.39 10.51 -13.58
CA GLY A 149 3.59 10.77 -14.35
C GLY A 149 3.61 12.15 -15.04
N GLN A 150 2.76 13.09 -14.62
CA GLN A 150 2.84 14.46 -15.08
C GLN A 150 4.10 15.17 -14.52
N PRO A 151 4.79 15.99 -15.29
CA PRO A 151 6.02 16.69 -14.88
C PRO A 151 5.68 17.91 -14.02
N LEU A 152 5.10 17.66 -12.85
CA LEU A 152 4.64 18.72 -11.95
C LEU A 152 5.78 19.22 -11.06
N ARG A 153 5.81 20.54 -10.83
CA ARG A 153 6.74 21.24 -9.94
C ARG A 153 6.00 22.34 -9.19
N TRP A 154 6.35 22.54 -7.92
CA TRP A 154 5.76 23.56 -7.04
C TRP A 154 6.84 24.35 -6.33
N GLY A 155 6.57 25.63 -6.05
CA GLY A 155 7.46 26.50 -5.30
C GLY A 155 7.46 26.18 -3.80
N SER A 156 6.40 25.56 -3.30
CA SER A 156 6.26 25.24 -1.87
C SER A 156 5.58 23.88 -1.63
N VAL A 157 5.72 23.36 -0.41
CA VAL A 157 5.01 22.17 0.04
C VAL A 157 3.50 22.43 0.09
N GLU A 158 3.11 23.65 0.45
CA GLU A 158 1.73 24.11 0.56
C GLU A 158 1.02 24.09 -0.81
N GLU A 159 1.67 24.60 -1.85
CA GLU A 159 1.16 24.54 -3.23
C GLU A 159 1.01 23.08 -3.72
N ALA A 160 2.00 22.25 -3.45
CA ALA A 160 1.92 20.81 -3.76
C ALA A 160 0.76 20.15 -3.01
N ALA A 161 0.55 20.51 -1.74
CA ALA A 161 -0.54 19.97 -0.93
C ALA A 161 -1.91 20.37 -1.47
N ASP A 162 -2.08 21.59 -1.93
CA ASP A 162 -3.33 22.09 -2.52
C ASP A 162 -3.66 21.35 -3.82
N TYR A 163 -2.66 21.17 -4.68
CA TYR A 163 -2.82 20.37 -5.89
C TYR A 163 -3.17 18.90 -5.57
N LEU A 164 -2.39 18.26 -4.70
CA LEU A 164 -2.61 16.85 -4.34
C LEU A 164 -3.98 16.66 -3.67
N TRP A 165 -4.44 17.64 -2.89
CA TRP A 165 -5.79 17.61 -2.34
C TRP A 165 -6.86 17.60 -3.43
N SER A 166 -6.72 18.45 -4.45
CA SER A 166 -7.70 18.56 -5.55
C SER A 166 -7.91 17.27 -6.32
N ILE A 167 -6.86 16.44 -6.48
CA ILE A 167 -6.92 15.15 -7.16
C ILE A 167 -7.16 13.95 -6.23
N SER A 168 -7.17 14.17 -4.91
CA SER A 168 -7.31 13.13 -3.88
C SER A 168 -8.56 13.31 -3.04
N ALA A 169 -9.62 13.92 -3.57
CA ALA A 169 -10.88 14.11 -2.86
C ALA A 169 -11.46 12.80 -2.31
N SER A 170 -11.19 11.68 -2.98
CA SER A 170 -11.54 10.32 -2.53
C SER A 170 -10.77 9.83 -1.28
N PHE A 171 -9.77 10.57 -0.77
CA PHE A 171 -9.03 10.20 0.45
C PHE A 171 -9.74 10.62 1.74
N GLY A 172 -10.84 11.37 1.62
CA GLY A 172 -11.65 11.80 2.74
C GLY A 172 -11.17 13.11 3.40
N PRO A 173 -11.97 13.62 4.33
CA PRO A 173 -11.65 14.89 4.99
C PRO A 173 -10.43 14.75 5.90
N HIS A 174 -9.49 15.68 5.76
CA HIS A 174 -8.28 15.82 6.57
C HIS A 174 -8.19 17.27 7.07
N THR A 175 -7.54 17.47 8.22
CA THR A 175 -7.12 18.82 8.57
C THR A 175 -5.95 19.24 7.68
N ARG A 176 -5.70 20.56 7.58
CA ARG A 176 -4.57 21.08 6.80
C ARG A 176 -3.24 20.47 7.24
N GLU A 177 -3.02 20.35 8.55
CA GLU A 177 -1.79 19.77 9.10
C GLU A 177 -1.62 18.30 8.73
N GLN A 178 -2.71 17.52 8.82
CA GLN A 178 -2.69 16.11 8.44
C GLN A 178 -2.36 15.96 6.96
N TRP A 179 -2.94 16.79 6.11
CA TRP A 179 -2.69 16.75 4.69
C TRP A 179 -1.26 17.15 4.33
N LEU A 180 -0.72 18.18 4.96
CA LEU A 180 0.68 18.57 4.84
C LEU A 180 1.62 17.45 5.29
N ALA A 181 1.32 16.79 6.41
CA ALA A 181 2.11 15.66 6.90
C ALA A 181 2.16 14.48 5.91
N LEU A 182 1.06 14.24 5.17
CA LEU A 182 1.00 13.23 4.10
C LEU A 182 1.70 13.67 2.82
N THR A 183 1.69 14.96 2.53
CA THR A 183 2.27 15.52 1.31
C THR A 183 3.79 15.58 1.40
N ARG A 184 4.34 16.04 2.54
CA ARG A 184 5.79 16.24 2.70
C ARG A 184 6.65 15.04 2.25
N PRO A 185 6.36 13.80 2.68
CA PRO A 185 7.14 12.65 2.26
C PRO A 185 7.02 12.33 0.76
N MET A 186 5.93 12.77 0.10
CA MET A 186 5.74 12.55 -1.34
C MET A 186 6.59 13.48 -2.21
N LEU A 187 7.23 14.46 -1.62
CA LEU A 187 7.99 15.48 -2.33
C LEU A 187 9.47 15.27 -2.15
N ARG A 188 10.24 15.63 -3.18
CA ARG A 188 11.69 15.82 -3.12
C ARG A 188 12.06 17.20 -3.62
N PRO A 189 13.17 17.79 -3.13
CA PRO A 189 13.69 19.05 -3.65
C PRO A 189 14.00 18.98 -5.16
N ASP A 190 13.77 20.07 -5.86
CA ASP A 190 14.08 20.25 -7.27
C ASP A 190 14.43 21.72 -7.53
N GLY A 191 15.73 22.06 -7.49
CA GLY A 191 16.20 23.43 -7.49
C GLY A 191 15.66 24.21 -6.29
N ASP A 192 14.95 25.31 -6.56
CA ASP A 192 14.30 26.18 -5.57
C ASP A 192 12.86 25.72 -5.20
N GLY A 193 12.42 24.57 -5.70
CA GLY A 193 11.07 24.04 -5.48
C GLY A 193 11.05 22.55 -5.17
N TYR A 194 9.92 21.95 -5.47
CA TYR A 194 9.62 20.55 -5.14
C TYR A 194 8.97 19.85 -6.33
N LYS A 195 9.24 18.54 -6.45
CA LYS A 195 8.55 17.63 -7.36
C LYS A 195 8.16 16.35 -6.64
N LEU A 196 7.32 15.53 -7.26
CA LEU A 196 6.92 14.25 -6.70
C LEU A 196 8.12 13.30 -6.56
N HIS A 197 8.12 12.54 -5.47
CA HIS A 197 9.17 11.59 -5.13
C HIS A 197 8.83 10.20 -5.65
N TYR A 198 8.44 10.13 -6.92
CA TYR A 198 8.31 8.89 -7.67
C TYR A 198 8.79 9.08 -9.11
N ASP A 199 9.13 7.98 -9.78
CA ASP A 199 9.52 7.98 -11.19
C ASP A 199 8.28 8.21 -12.09
N PRO A 200 8.23 9.26 -12.91
CA PRO A 200 7.16 9.44 -13.88
C PRO A 200 6.98 8.23 -14.82
N GLY A 201 8.03 7.44 -15.01
CA GLY A 201 8.02 6.21 -15.81
C GLY A 201 7.00 5.17 -15.35
N ILE A 202 6.52 5.22 -14.09
CA ILE A 202 5.46 4.33 -13.61
C ILE A 202 4.16 4.47 -14.41
N ALA A 203 3.97 5.59 -15.11
CA ALA A 203 2.82 5.82 -15.97
C ALA A 203 2.90 5.07 -17.30
N VAL A 204 4.06 4.63 -17.74
CA VAL A 204 4.26 4.00 -19.06
C VAL A 204 3.44 2.72 -19.20
N PRO A 205 3.59 1.67 -18.35
CA PRO A 205 2.76 0.48 -18.47
C PRO A 205 1.29 0.77 -18.18
N PHE A 206 1.00 1.72 -17.31
CA PHE A 206 -0.37 2.10 -16.97
C PHE A 206 -1.13 2.69 -18.16
N ARG A 207 -0.47 3.54 -18.97
CA ARG A 207 -1.04 4.14 -20.20
C ARG A 207 -1.15 3.14 -21.36
N ALA A 208 -0.37 2.06 -21.32
CA ALA A 208 -0.36 1.02 -22.35
C ALA A 208 -1.44 -0.06 -22.15
N VAL A 209 -2.26 0.03 -21.10
CA VAL A 209 -3.30 -0.97 -20.81
C VAL A 209 -4.41 -0.87 -21.86
N THR A 210 -4.59 -1.95 -22.63
CA THR A 210 -5.74 -2.11 -23.54
C THR A 210 -6.92 -2.77 -22.83
N PRO A 211 -8.15 -2.65 -23.37
CA PRO A 211 -9.31 -3.35 -22.81
C PRO A 211 -9.13 -4.87 -22.74
N GLU A 212 -8.41 -5.47 -23.70
CA GLU A 212 -8.10 -6.91 -23.73
C GLU A 212 -7.13 -7.27 -22.60
N ALA A 213 -6.05 -6.48 -22.43
CA ALA A 213 -5.09 -6.67 -21.34
C ALA A 213 -5.74 -6.47 -19.96
N ALA A 214 -6.66 -5.51 -19.84
CA ALA A 214 -7.43 -5.29 -18.62
C ALA A 214 -8.29 -6.52 -18.26
N ARG A 215 -9.03 -7.09 -19.24
CA ARG A 215 -9.83 -8.32 -19.03
C ARG A 215 -8.96 -9.53 -18.68
N ALA A 216 -7.81 -9.70 -19.35
CA ALA A 216 -6.87 -10.78 -19.04
C ALA A 216 -6.31 -10.60 -17.63
N GLY A 217 -5.94 -9.38 -17.25
CA GLY A 217 -5.47 -9.04 -15.91
C GLY A 217 -6.52 -9.32 -14.83
N GLU A 218 -7.79 -8.98 -15.08
CA GLU A 218 -8.91 -9.30 -14.19
C GLU A 218 -9.05 -10.81 -13.98
N ALA A 219 -9.03 -11.60 -15.05
CA ALA A 219 -9.11 -13.06 -14.95
C ALA A 219 -7.95 -13.64 -14.12
N MET A 220 -6.73 -13.14 -14.30
CA MET A 220 -5.56 -13.55 -13.51
C MET A 220 -5.69 -13.14 -12.04
N LEU A 221 -6.21 -11.95 -11.75
CA LEU A 221 -6.43 -11.49 -10.39
C LEU A 221 -7.51 -12.30 -9.67
N TRP A 222 -8.60 -12.69 -10.36
CA TRP A 222 -9.60 -13.60 -9.80
C TRP A 222 -9.00 -14.99 -9.54
N ALA A 223 -8.22 -15.53 -10.46
CA ALA A 223 -7.54 -16.82 -10.26
C ALA A 223 -6.60 -16.76 -9.04
N SER A 224 -5.84 -15.69 -8.90
CA SER A 224 -4.99 -15.45 -7.73
C SER A 224 -5.81 -15.33 -6.44
N TYR A 225 -6.94 -14.61 -6.47
CA TYR A 225 -7.83 -14.46 -5.32
C TYR A 225 -8.43 -15.80 -4.88
N ASP A 226 -8.89 -16.62 -5.82
CA ASP A 226 -9.44 -17.94 -5.54
C ASP A 226 -8.39 -18.94 -5.03
N ALA A 227 -7.12 -18.71 -5.36
CA ALA A 227 -5.99 -19.50 -4.86
C ALA A 227 -5.55 -19.18 -3.44
N LEU A 228 -6.00 -18.06 -2.85
CA LEU A 228 -5.64 -17.66 -1.49
C LEU A 228 -6.05 -18.72 -0.46
N ARG A 229 -5.13 -19.00 0.49
CA ARG A 229 -5.36 -19.94 1.59
C ARG A 229 -5.34 -19.26 2.96
N CYS A 230 -4.89 -18.01 3.04
CA CYS A 230 -4.84 -17.27 4.28
C CYS A 230 -6.14 -16.50 4.54
N PRO A 231 -6.56 -16.33 5.81
CA PRO A 231 -7.63 -15.42 6.18
C PRO A 231 -7.40 -14.03 5.58
N THR A 232 -8.43 -13.46 4.98
CA THR A 232 -8.37 -12.18 4.28
C THR A 232 -9.41 -11.21 4.83
N LEU A 233 -8.96 -9.99 5.15
CA LEU A 233 -9.81 -8.86 5.48
C LEU A 233 -9.85 -7.91 4.28
N LEU A 234 -11.05 -7.58 3.82
CA LEU A 234 -11.28 -6.59 2.79
C LEU A 234 -11.85 -5.32 3.42
N LEU A 235 -11.17 -4.22 3.27
CA LEU A 235 -11.66 -2.89 3.62
C LEU A 235 -12.09 -2.19 2.34
N ARG A 236 -13.29 -1.61 2.34
CA ARG A 236 -13.81 -0.84 1.22
C ARG A 236 -14.31 0.53 1.69
N GLY A 237 -13.85 1.59 1.06
CA GLY A 237 -14.41 2.92 1.25
C GLY A 237 -15.89 2.96 0.84
N ALA A 238 -16.74 3.60 1.63
CA ALA A 238 -18.18 3.69 1.32
C ALA A 238 -18.44 4.32 -0.06
N GLN A 239 -17.56 5.23 -0.48
CA GLN A 239 -17.62 5.97 -1.74
C GLN A 239 -16.46 5.58 -2.70
N SER A 240 -15.87 4.40 -2.53
CA SER A 240 -14.81 3.95 -3.44
C SER A 240 -15.29 3.89 -4.88
N ASP A 241 -14.53 4.48 -5.78
CA ASP A 241 -14.67 4.41 -7.22
C ASP A 241 -13.73 3.39 -7.87
N LEU A 242 -12.82 2.81 -7.06
CA LEU A 242 -11.82 1.84 -7.51
C LEU A 242 -12.30 0.40 -7.39
N LEU A 243 -12.95 0.08 -6.26
CA LEU A 243 -13.51 -1.24 -5.96
C LEU A 243 -15.05 -1.13 -5.88
N SER A 244 -15.76 -1.75 -6.82
CA SER A 244 -17.22 -1.74 -6.80
C SER A 244 -17.81 -2.52 -5.61
N ARG A 245 -19.06 -2.23 -5.26
CA ARG A 245 -19.77 -2.99 -4.20
C ARG A 245 -19.97 -4.44 -4.61
N ASP A 246 -20.28 -4.67 -5.88
CA ASP A 246 -20.53 -6.00 -6.44
C ASP A 246 -19.26 -6.87 -6.39
N THR A 247 -18.11 -6.31 -6.80
CA THR A 247 -16.82 -7.00 -6.68
C THR A 247 -16.50 -7.31 -5.22
N ALA A 248 -16.66 -6.35 -4.31
CA ALA A 248 -16.41 -6.56 -2.89
C ALA A 248 -17.34 -7.64 -2.31
N GLN A 249 -18.61 -7.68 -2.73
CA GLN A 249 -19.55 -8.72 -2.32
C GLN A 249 -19.16 -10.10 -2.88
N ALA A 250 -18.78 -10.18 -4.17
CA ALA A 250 -18.29 -11.41 -4.78
C ALA A 250 -17.07 -11.97 -4.04
N MET A 251 -16.15 -11.12 -3.58
CA MET A 251 -14.99 -11.52 -2.79
C MET A 251 -15.35 -12.16 -1.43
N THR A 252 -16.54 -11.92 -0.89
CA THR A 252 -17.02 -12.60 0.33
C THR A 252 -17.52 -14.01 0.06
N GLN A 253 -17.75 -14.37 -1.19
CA GLN A 253 -18.32 -15.67 -1.59
C GLN A 253 -17.29 -16.60 -2.25
N ARG A 254 -16.17 -16.05 -2.73
CA ARG A 254 -15.12 -16.76 -3.50
C ARG A 254 -13.81 -16.83 -2.71
N GLY A 255 -12.95 -17.77 -3.12
CA GLY A 255 -11.59 -17.92 -2.60
C GLY A 255 -11.55 -17.98 -1.07
N PRO A 256 -10.83 -17.07 -0.39
CA PRO A 256 -10.69 -17.05 1.06
C PRO A 256 -11.96 -16.56 1.77
N LYS A 257 -13.01 -16.21 1.03
CA LYS A 257 -14.27 -15.63 1.55
C LYS A 257 -13.98 -14.45 2.48
N ALA A 258 -13.37 -13.41 1.93
CA ALA A 258 -12.85 -12.28 2.70
C ALA A 258 -13.89 -11.69 3.65
N LYS A 259 -13.43 -11.34 4.85
CA LYS A 259 -14.24 -10.60 5.81
C LYS A 259 -14.34 -9.14 5.37
N LEU A 260 -15.49 -8.76 4.79
CA LEU A 260 -15.72 -7.39 4.31
C LEU A 260 -16.04 -6.43 5.46
N ARG A 261 -15.44 -5.24 5.42
CA ARG A 261 -15.75 -4.09 6.27
C ARG A 261 -15.86 -2.84 5.42
N PHE A 262 -16.96 -2.12 5.56
CA PHE A 262 -17.10 -0.78 5.00
C PHE A 262 -16.48 0.23 5.96
N THR A 263 -15.77 1.21 5.39
CA THR A 263 -15.26 2.37 6.12
C THR A 263 -16.18 3.54 5.86
N ASP A 264 -16.54 4.28 6.89
CA ASP A 264 -17.64 5.27 6.87
C ASP A 264 -17.48 6.39 5.85
N ASN A 265 -16.30 6.59 5.30
CA ASN A 265 -16.01 7.51 4.20
C ASN A 265 -14.65 7.14 3.60
N TRP A 266 -14.54 7.08 2.25
CA TRP A 266 -13.34 7.25 1.46
C TRP A 266 -12.28 6.12 1.42
N CYS A 267 -11.62 6.06 0.27
CA CYS A 267 -10.77 4.99 -0.23
C CYS A 267 -9.39 4.86 0.44
N CYS A 268 -8.78 5.91 0.95
CA CYS A 268 -7.40 5.88 1.46
C CYS A 268 -7.31 6.23 2.93
N THR A 269 -6.90 5.28 3.76
CA THR A 269 -7.09 5.38 5.19
C THR A 269 -5.91 5.00 6.05
N PHE A 270 -4.73 5.48 5.75
CA PHE A 270 -3.65 5.42 6.72
C PHE A 270 -3.31 6.79 7.33
N CYS A 271 -4.20 7.79 7.20
CA CYS A 271 -4.03 9.17 7.64
C CYS A 271 -4.71 9.51 8.97
N VAL A 272 -3.96 10.04 9.80
CA VAL A 272 -3.82 10.52 11.18
C VAL A 272 -5.01 10.60 12.16
N LYS A 273 -6.27 10.77 11.83
CA LYS A 273 -7.34 10.83 12.86
C LYS A 273 -8.58 9.95 12.62
N ARG A 274 -8.88 9.57 11.39
CA ARG A 274 -9.93 8.58 11.08
C ARG A 274 -9.41 7.17 10.82
N ILE A 275 -8.10 6.99 10.82
CA ILE A 275 -7.39 5.71 11.00
C ILE A 275 -7.99 4.90 12.16
N TYR A 276 -8.53 5.55 13.18
CA TYR A 276 -9.01 4.86 14.36
C TYR A 276 -9.95 3.71 14.03
N LYS A 277 -10.95 3.91 13.16
CA LYS A 277 -11.87 2.81 12.85
C LYS A 277 -11.21 1.73 12.00
N ASN A 278 -10.46 2.08 10.95
CA ASN A 278 -9.75 1.10 10.13
C ASN A 278 -8.54 0.53 10.85
N PHE A 279 -7.79 1.37 11.56
CA PHE A 279 -6.72 0.95 12.45
C PHE A 279 -7.22 -0.04 13.50
N VAL A 280 -8.29 0.30 14.24
CA VAL A 280 -8.93 -0.60 15.22
C VAL A 280 -9.42 -1.86 14.51
N THR A 281 -10.03 -1.76 13.34
CA THR A 281 -10.48 -2.91 12.57
C THR A 281 -9.32 -3.81 12.15
N ILE A 282 -8.22 -3.24 11.64
CA ILE A 282 -7.03 -3.99 11.27
C ILE A 282 -6.34 -4.56 12.50
N ALA A 283 -6.14 -3.76 13.55
CA ALA A 283 -5.56 -4.22 14.80
C ALA A 283 -6.40 -5.33 15.45
N GLN A 284 -7.72 -5.19 15.43
CA GLN A 284 -8.64 -6.25 15.88
C GLN A 284 -8.60 -7.51 15.02
N TYR A 285 -8.41 -7.37 13.72
CA TYR A 285 -8.22 -8.51 12.83
C TYR A 285 -6.98 -9.33 13.17
N PHE A 286 -5.94 -8.66 13.68
CA PHE A 286 -4.74 -9.31 14.18
C PHE A 286 -4.80 -9.72 15.66
N ARG A 287 -5.93 -9.46 16.35
CA ARG A 287 -6.17 -9.62 17.80
C ARG A 287 -5.88 -10.95 18.46
N PRO A 288 -5.95 -12.13 17.88
CA PRO A 288 -5.54 -13.33 18.62
C PRO A 288 -4.12 -13.24 19.20
N ILE A 289 -3.39 -12.20 18.82
CA ILE A 289 -2.01 -11.90 19.20
C ILE A 289 -1.91 -10.73 20.20
N LEU A 290 -2.95 -9.87 20.28
CA LEU A 290 -2.99 -8.73 21.20
C LEU A 290 -3.74 -9.11 22.48
N ARG A 291 -3.12 -9.02 23.66
CA ARG A 291 -3.80 -9.20 24.94
C ARG A 291 -4.84 -8.08 25.17
N PRO A 292 -5.96 -8.34 25.90
CA PRO A 292 -7.04 -7.35 26.14
C PRO A 292 -6.59 -6.00 26.70
N ASP A 293 -5.53 -5.99 27.51
CA ASP A 293 -5.01 -4.77 28.16
C ASP A 293 -4.35 -3.76 27.19
N SER A 294 -4.08 -4.18 25.95
CA SER A 294 -3.50 -3.31 24.94
C SER A 294 -4.51 -2.34 24.31
N GLU A 295 -5.81 -2.57 24.47
CA GLU A 295 -6.87 -1.75 23.87
C GLU A 295 -6.97 -0.34 24.45
N LYS A 296 -6.96 -0.26 25.77
CA LYS A 296 -7.08 1.04 26.46
C LYS A 296 -5.91 1.98 26.10
N ARG A 297 -4.71 1.42 25.93
CA ARG A 297 -3.51 2.20 25.58
C ARG A 297 -3.40 2.60 24.11
N LEU A 298 -4.06 1.86 23.19
CA LEU A 298 -4.16 2.28 21.78
C LEU A 298 -5.11 3.48 21.60
N LEU A 299 -6.00 3.67 22.57
CA LEU A 299 -6.95 4.79 22.62
C LEU A 299 -6.36 6.06 23.23
N GLU A 300 -5.20 6.00 23.90
CA GLU A 300 -4.56 7.11 24.61
C GLU A 300 -3.50 7.86 23.77
N VAL A 301 -3.26 7.49 22.52
CA VAL A 301 -2.44 8.30 21.60
C VAL A 301 -3.30 9.45 21.06
N ARG A 302 -3.52 10.45 21.91
CA ARG A 302 -4.14 11.75 21.56
C ARG A 302 -3.15 12.68 20.88
#